data_a1c916ef49732d702e50c9aa01bce3ed
#
_entry.id   a1c916ef49732d702e50c9aa01bce3ed
#
_cell.length_a   1.000
_cell.length_b   1.000
_cell.length_c   1.000
_cell.angle_alpha   90.00
_cell.angle_beta   90.00
_cell.angle_gamma   90.00
#
_symmetry.space_group_name_H-M   'P 1'
#
loop_
_entity.id
_entity.type
_entity.pdbx_description
1 polymer ?
#
loop_
_entity_poly.entity_id
_entity_poly.type
_entity_poly.pdbx_seq_one_letter_code
_entity_poly.pdbx_strand_id
1 'polypeptide(L)'
;MKKILLLLLCCIVALFPFCTSYAEEGKELNIATNRYYALKERMEQFEQESGISITCELSVDMMDTISTAYVIKNPDVDLFIFVSYDGLYTLKNMKYYTPLTDSAILQDAFQHVYPALRPVCMDDDTLMGWIIGASPMGMMVEQSYLDEWGMKCPETFDELLDVCNEILAEGLLPEDASLLMQKYTQSGMMDLFMKYYIMTSLQEGRRLDFTDETFLHYVQRIKDELPAEEAPRMKFENIFMIPGAAFTPSQAIRFVPRIFPAQNSAVETYVTIAVVNPYGKNQAAAIQFLEYCATHLTDGSYFIYDNLTEPIENPSMVAQLDELAEKIALLEQKADKERADEDTLRDLQEQYANMEQWRYFSSAEDIAYYQEMAKSLYVSEGSPLTYDDALQVLVQRYLNGAFDAETFAKECQNHVEMIYAEIGE
;
A
#
# COMPACT_ATOMS: atom_id res chain seq x y z
N MET A 1 28.72 -64.65 -21.17
CA MET A 1 27.77 -63.58 -21.57
C MET A 1 27.10 -62.81 -20.40
N LYS A 2 26.57 -63.48 -19.35
CA LYS A 2 25.90 -62.76 -18.21
C LYS A 2 26.83 -61.85 -17.40
N LYS A 3 28.12 -62.14 -17.23
CA LYS A 3 29.08 -61.27 -16.49
C LYS A 3 29.51 -60.04 -17.27
N ILE A 4 29.52 -60.05 -18.60
CA ILE A 4 29.84 -58.90 -19.44
C ILE A 4 28.65 -57.90 -19.48
N LEU A 5 27.42 -58.44 -19.46
CA LEU A 5 26.20 -57.61 -19.41
C LEU A 5 26.08 -56.86 -18.09
N LEU A 6 26.50 -57.48 -16.98
CA LEU A 6 26.47 -56.83 -15.65
C LEU A 6 27.51 -55.71 -15.53
N LEU A 7 28.69 -55.87 -16.14
CA LEU A 7 29.74 -54.84 -16.19
C LEU A 7 29.32 -53.64 -17.04
N LEU A 8 28.65 -53.89 -18.18
CA LEU A 8 28.11 -52.84 -19.04
C LEU A 8 26.99 -52.05 -18.35
N LEU A 9 26.13 -52.73 -17.56
CA LEU A 9 25.07 -52.04 -16.77
C LEU A 9 25.65 -51.18 -15.67
N CYS A 10 26.71 -51.62 -14.98
CA CYS A 10 27.42 -50.81 -13.97
C CYS A 10 28.14 -49.61 -14.58
N CYS A 11 28.68 -49.71 -15.80
CA CYS A 11 29.32 -48.59 -16.47
C CYS A 11 28.31 -47.54 -16.99
N ILE A 12 27.09 -47.95 -17.35
CA ILE A 12 26.02 -47.01 -17.76
C ILE A 12 25.48 -46.24 -16.55
N VAL A 13 25.38 -46.85 -15.38
CA VAL A 13 24.96 -46.15 -14.14
C VAL A 13 26.04 -45.19 -13.62
N ALA A 14 27.33 -45.43 -13.91
CA ALA A 14 28.43 -44.55 -13.54
C ALA A 14 28.64 -43.37 -14.53
N LEU A 15 27.96 -43.37 -15.68
CA LEU A 15 28.04 -42.32 -16.70
C LEU A 15 26.81 -41.38 -16.71
N PHE A 16 25.81 -41.62 -15.88
CA PHE A 16 24.87 -40.55 -15.54
C PHE A 16 25.60 -39.63 -14.58
N PRO A 17 26.01 -38.42 -15.01
CA PRO A 17 26.30 -37.40 -14.02
C PRO A 17 25.01 -37.29 -13.24
N PHE A 18 25.05 -37.50 -11.93
CA PHE A 18 24.12 -36.88 -11.04
C PHE A 18 24.24 -35.39 -11.39
N CYS A 19 23.34 -34.88 -12.23
CA CYS A 19 22.97 -33.48 -12.20
C CYS A 19 22.35 -33.26 -10.83
N THR A 20 23.17 -33.24 -9.80
CA THR A 20 22.95 -32.35 -8.70
C THR A 20 22.96 -30.98 -9.41
N SER A 21 21.79 -30.46 -9.67
CA SER A 21 21.61 -29.02 -9.86
C SER A 21 22.25 -28.39 -8.63
N TYR A 22 23.53 -28.07 -8.70
CA TYR A 22 24.09 -27.02 -7.91
C TYR A 22 23.36 -25.81 -8.45
N ALA A 23 22.30 -25.37 -7.75
CA ALA A 23 21.81 -24.02 -7.89
C ALA A 23 23.09 -23.17 -7.76
N GLU A 24 23.48 -22.48 -8.83
CA GLU A 24 24.60 -21.55 -8.75
C GLU A 24 24.20 -20.54 -7.67
N GLU A 25 24.95 -20.49 -6.57
CA GLU A 25 24.72 -19.54 -5.48
C GLU A 25 24.53 -18.15 -6.09
N GLY A 26 23.38 -17.50 -5.79
CA GLY A 26 23.06 -16.17 -6.26
C GLY A 26 22.19 -16.05 -7.51
N LYS A 27 21.68 -17.17 -8.09
CA LYS A 27 20.73 -17.11 -9.23
C LYS A 27 19.27 -17.29 -8.86
N GLU A 28 18.96 -17.38 -7.60
CA GLU A 28 17.61 -17.51 -7.08
C GLU A 28 17.40 -16.49 -5.96
N LEU A 29 16.20 -15.94 -5.88
CA LEU A 29 15.77 -15.04 -4.82
C LEU A 29 14.39 -15.48 -4.33
N ASN A 30 14.29 -15.85 -3.06
CA ASN A 30 13.03 -16.27 -2.44
C ASN A 30 12.46 -15.15 -1.58
N ILE A 31 11.28 -14.65 -1.94
CA ILE A 31 10.61 -13.52 -1.33
C ILE A 31 9.35 -14.00 -0.60
N ALA A 32 9.19 -13.65 0.69
CA ALA A 32 7.91 -13.74 1.37
C ALA A 32 7.24 -12.36 1.40
N THR A 33 5.98 -12.28 0.94
CA THR A 33 5.30 -10.98 0.82
C THR A 33 3.77 -11.09 0.85
N ASN A 34 3.10 -10.03 1.32
CA ASN A 34 1.67 -9.79 1.13
C ASN A 34 1.40 -8.76 0.00
N ARG A 35 2.44 -8.35 -0.76
CA ARG A 35 2.38 -7.29 -1.79
C ARG A 35 2.67 -7.76 -3.21
N TYR A 36 2.54 -9.04 -3.49
CA TYR A 36 2.91 -9.64 -4.78
C TYR A 36 2.41 -8.86 -6.01
N TYR A 37 1.11 -8.56 -6.06
CA TYR A 37 0.52 -7.91 -7.23
C TYR A 37 1.06 -6.51 -7.50
N ALA A 38 1.44 -5.78 -6.46
CA ALA A 38 2.04 -4.46 -6.58
C ALA A 38 3.51 -4.49 -7.05
N LEU A 39 4.17 -5.65 -6.95
CA LEU A 39 5.59 -5.81 -7.23
C LEU A 39 5.87 -6.69 -8.45
N LYS A 40 4.84 -7.35 -8.98
CA LYS A 40 4.97 -8.37 -10.02
C LYS A 40 5.78 -7.87 -11.22
N GLU A 41 5.42 -6.73 -11.78
CA GLU A 41 6.10 -6.15 -12.95
C GLU A 41 7.57 -5.85 -12.65
N ARG A 42 7.87 -5.27 -11.49
CA ARG A 42 9.24 -4.98 -11.05
C ARG A 42 10.08 -6.24 -10.86
N MET A 43 9.48 -7.30 -10.32
CA MET A 43 10.15 -8.60 -10.17
C MET A 43 10.45 -9.22 -11.52
N GLU A 44 9.48 -9.21 -12.46
CA GLU A 44 9.65 -9.73 -13.82
C GLU A 44 10.75 -8.97 -14.59
N GLN A 45 10.80 -7.65 -14.46
CA GLN A 45 11.85 -6.84 -15.07
C GLN A 45 13.24 -7.15 -14.47
N PHE A 46 13.33 -7.25 -13.15
CA PHE A 46 14.57 -7.63 -12.48
C PHE A 46 15.08 -9.02 -12.92
N GLU A 47 14.19 -10.02 -13.02
CA GLU A 47 14.54 -11.35 -13.53
C GLU A 47 15.14 -11.30 -14.96
N GLN A 48 14.52 -10.50 -15.83
CA GLN A 48 14.97 -10.33 -17.21
C GLN A 48 16.34 -9.67 -17.31
N GLU A 49 16.61 -8.67 -16.48
CA GLU A 49 17.84 -7.90 -16.54
C GLU A 49 19.00 -8.55 -15.80
N SER A 50 18.72 -9.15 -14.63
CA SER A 50 19.76 -9.76 -13.77
C SER A 50 20.04 -11.22 -14.08
N GLY A 51 19.06 -11.93 -14.64
CA GLY A 51 19.10 -13.40 -14.79
C GLY A 51 18.89 -14.16 -13.46
N ILE A 52 18.49 -13.45 -12.38
CA ILE A 52 18.16 -14.05 -11.08
C ILE A 52 16.68 -14.41 -11.10
N SER A 53 16.35 -15.67 -10.86
CA SER A 53 14.95 -16.13 -10.80
C SER A 53 14.34 -15.81 -9.45
N ILE A 54 13.10 -15.29 -9.44
CA ILE A 54 12.37 -14.94 -8.21
C ILE A 54 11.28 -15.98 -7.93
N THR A 55 11.29 -16.53 -6.73
CA THR A 55 10.17 -17.28 -6.17
C THR A 55 9.48 -16.47 -5.10
N CYS A 56 8.16 -16.33 -5.21
CA CYS A 56 7.36 -15.54 -4.28
C CYS A 56 6.42 -16.43 -3.46
N GLU A 57 6.55 -16.37 -2.15
CA GLU A 57 5.59 -16.95 -1.21
C GLU A 57 4.63 -15.87 -0.72
N LEU A 58 3.32 -16.10 -0.98
CA LEU A 58 2.28 -15.18 -0.49
C LEU A 58 1.98 -15.49 0.98
N SER A 59 2.16 -14.51 1.83
CA SER A 59 1.77 -14.57 3.24
C SER A 59 0.54 -13.69 3.49
N VAL A 60 -0.43 -14.20 4.23
CA VAL A 60 -1.60 -13.43 4.68
C VAL A 60 -1.26 -12.66 5.96
N ASP A 61 -0.40 -13.23 6.81
CA ASP A 61 0.07 -12.65 8.06
C ASP A 61 1.60 -12.58 8.04
N MET A 62 2.13 -11.41 7.76
CA MET A 62 3.58 -11.20 7.69
C MET A 62 4.22 -11.23 9.07
N MET A 63 3.53 -10.79 10.12
CA MET A 63 4.05 -10.82 11.49
C MET A 63 4.30 -12.26 11.95
N ASP A 64 3.34 -13.17 11.71
CA ASP A 64 3.49 -14.60 12.03
C ASP A 64 4.58 -15.25 11.17
N THR A 65 4.64 -14.93 9.88
CA THR A 65 5.67 -15.42 8.95
C THR A 65 7.08 -15.01 9.39
N ILE A 66 7.29 -13.73 9.74
CA ILE A 66 8.58 -13.21 10.22
C ILE A 66 8.95 -13.85 11.57
N SER A 67 8.00 -13.93 12.50
CA SER A 67 8.22 -14.51 13.82
C SER A 67 8.58 -15.99 13.73
N THR A 68 7.88 -16.74 12.89
CA THR A 68 8.18 -18.16 12.62
C THR A 68 9.56 -18.31 12.01
N ALA A 69 9.87 -17.52 10.95
CA ALA A 69 11.16 -17.56 10.30
C ALA A 69 12.32 -17.23 11.26
N TYR A 70 12.11 -16.28 12.17
CA TYR A 70 13.07 -15.95 13.23
C TYR A 70 13.36 -17.14 14.15
N VAL A 71 12.30 -17.79 14.66
CA VAL A 71 12.44 -18.91 15.63
C VAL A 71 13.17 -20.11 15.01
N ILE A 72 12.82 -20.47 13.76
CA ILE A 72 13.44 -21.63 13.10
C ILE A 72 14.72 -21.28 12.32
N LYS A 73 15.11 -19.99 12.30
CA LYS A 73 16.23 -19.49 11.49
C LYS A 73 16.10 -19.93 10.01
N ASN A 74 14.94 -19.65 9.44
CA ASN A 74 14.56 -20.13 8.13
C ASN A 74 15.52 -19.62 7.03
N PRO A 75 16.29 -20.51 6.38
CA PRO A 75 17.21 -20.11 5.32
C PRO A 75 16.57 -20.10 3.91
N ASP A 76 15.28 -20.49 3.79
CA ASP A 76 14.61 -20.66 2.50
C ASP A 76 13.87 -19.38 2.08
N VAL A 77 13.81 -18.34 2.92
CA VAL A 77 13.36 -17.00 2.58
C VAL A 77 14.58 -16.08 2.62
N ASP A 78 14.82 -15.31 1.56
CA ASP A 78 15.94 -14.38 1.45
C ASP A 78 15.52 -12.94 1.76
N LEU A 79 14.27 -12.58 1.43
CA LEU A 79 13.75 -11.23 1.53
C LEU A 79 12.30 -11.24 2.02
N PHE A 80 12.00 -10.40 3.02
CA PHE A 80 10.64 -10.10 3.45
C PHE A 80 10.21 -8.77 2.86
N ILE A 81 9.02 -8.72 2.23
CA ILE A 81 8.43 -7.49 1.71
C ILE A 81 7.02 -7.34 2.26
N PHE A 82 6.77 -6.29 3.01
CA PHE A 82 5.52 -6.09 3.72
C PHE A 82 5.22 -4.61 3.97
N VAL A 83 3.98 -4.31 4.37
CA VAL A 83 3.63 -2.95 4.80
C VAL A 83 4.12 -2.71 6.22
N SER A 84 4.65 -1.53 6.51
CA SER A 84 5.33 -1.19 7.77
C SER A 84 4.55 -1.59 9.03
N TYR A 85 3.23 -1.45 9.04
CA TYR A 85 2.40 -1.83 10.19
C TYR A 85 2.23 -3.36 10.38
N ASP A 86 2.59 -4.19 9.38
CA ASP A 86 2.37 -5.65 9.42
C ASP A 86 3.53 -6.45 10.03
N GLY A 87 4.55 -5.81 10.59
CA GLY A 87 5.66 -6.57 11.18
C GLY A 87 6.94 -5.78 11.45
N LEU A 88 7.01 -4.52 11.07
CA LEU A 88 8.23 -3.73 11.23
C LEU A 88 8.64 -3.58 12.70
N TYR A 89 7.68 -3.27 13.57
CA TYR A 89 7.91 -3.19 15.02
C TYR A 89 8.51 -4.48 15.59
N THR A 90 7.91 -5.62 15.23
CA THR A 90 8.38 -6.94 15.65
C THR A 90 9.80 -7.22 15.15
N LEU A 91 10.05 -6.93 13.88
CA LEU A 91 11.35 -7.18 13.23
C LEU A 91 12.46 -6.32 13.85
N LYS A 92 12.21 -5.05 14.14
CA LYS A 92 13.14 -4.15 14.86
C LYS A 92 13.45 -4.68 16.26
N ASN A 93 12.43 -5.06 17.03
CA ASN A 93 12.61 -5.58 18.39
C ASN A 93 13.43 -6.88 18.43
N MET A 94 13.28 -7.74 17.42
CA MET A 94 14.03 -8.97 17.28
C MET A 94 15.43 -8.76 16.71
N LYS A 95 15.77 -7.55 16.18
CA LYS A 95 16.98 -7.28 15.42
C LYS A 95 17.17 -8.30 14.27
N TYR A 96 16.06 -8.64 13.58
CA TYR A 96 16.00 -9.72 12.60
C TYR A 96 16.12 -9.18 11.17
N TYR A 97 17.31 -8.73 10.82
CA TYR A 97 17.64 -8.18 9.51
C TYR A 97 19.12 -8.30 9.20
N THR A 98 19.47 -8.27 7.92
CA THR A 98 20.85 -8.07 7.47
C THR A 98 21.07 -6.58 7.23
N PRO A 99 22.09 -5.94 7.84
CA PRO A 99 22.41 -4.55 7.59
C PRO A 99 22.69 -4.26 6.12
N LEU A 100 22.20 -3.13 5.62
CA LEU A 100 22.40 -2.67 4.23
C LEU A 100 23.45 -1.56 4.13
N THR A 101 24.15 -1.27 5.23
CA THR A 101 25.14 -0.17 5.32
C THR A 101 26.33 -0.31 4.39
N ASP A 102 26.65 -1.50 3.90
CA ASP A 102 27.76 -1.76 2.98
C ASP A 102 27.41 -1.50 1.50
N SER A 103 26.12 -1.32 1.16
CA SER A 103 25.71 -0.96 -0.20
C SER A 103 25.88 0.53 -0.46
N ALA A 104 26.83 0.92 -1.29
CA ALA A 104 27.05 2.31 -1.67
C ALA A 104 25.84 2.88 -2.45
N ILE A 105 25.16 2.06 -3.26
CA ILE A 105 23.97 2.46 -4.03
C ILE A 105 22.83 2.82 -3.09
N LEU A 106 22.51 1.94 -2.11
CA LEU A 106 21.46 2.20 -1.14
C LEU A 106 21.78 3.38 -0.22
N GLN A 107 23.06 3.54 0.17
CA GLN A 107 23.49 4.69 0.97
C GLN A 107 23.34 6.03 0.22
N ASP A 108 23.67 6.06 -1.07
CA ASP A 108 23.49 7.27 -1.90
C ASP A 108 22.00 7.59 -2.06
N ALA A 109 21.20 6.60 -2.46
CA ALA A 109 19.74 6.77 -2.62
C ALA A 109 19.06 7.16 -1.29
N PHE A 110 19.53 6.66 -0.15
CA PHE A 110 18.99 7.00 1.18
C PHE A 110 19.05 8.48 1.52
N GLN A 111 20.06 9.20 1.00
CA GLN A 111 20.19 10.64 1.21
C GLN A 111 19.01 11.42 0.61
N HIS A 112 18.33 10.84 -0.37
CA HIS A 112 17.20 11.43 -1.07
C HIS A 112 15.84 10.90 -0.60
N VAL A 113 15.79 9.94 0.31
CA VAL A 113 14.53 9.53 0.94
C VAL A 113 14.00 10.69 1.78
N TYR A 114 12.69 10.97 1.67
CA TYR A 114 12.07 12.01 2.50
C TYR A 114 12.39 11.83 3.97
N PRO A 115 12.80 12.89 4.69
CA PRO A 115 13.21 12.80 6.11
C PRO A 115 12.20 12.08 7.00
N ALA A 116 10.90 12.28 6.75
CA ALA A 116 9.82 11.63 7.52
C ALA A 116 9.73 10.11 7.29
N LEU A 117 10.28 9.59 6.19
CA LEU A 117 10.29 8.16 5.87
C LEU A 117 11.57 7.44 6.32
N ARG A 118 12.66 8.18 6.55
CA ARG A 118 13.98 7.60 6.92
C ARG A 118 13.93 6.70 8.16
N PRO A 119 13.19 7.05 9.24
CA PRO A 119 13.11 6.20 10.43
C PRO A 119 12.63 4.77 10.14
N VAL A 120 11.80 4.58 9.10
CA VAL A 120 11.30 3.26 8.71
C VAL A 120 12.41 2.33 8.25
N CYS A 121 13.45 2.89 7.57
CA CYS A 121 14.59 2.13 7.07
C CYS A 121 15.65 1.88 8.14
N MET A 122 15.55 2.55 9.28
CA MET A 122 16.63 2.59 10.29
C MET A 122 16.22 1.82 11.56
N ASP A 123 17.22 1.18 12.14
CA ASP A 123 17.19 0.68 13.51
C ASP A 123 18.44 1.25 14.20
N ASP A 124 18.25 2.22 15.08
CA ASP A 124 19.29 3.10 15.56
C ASP A 124 20.07 3.73 14.38
N ASP A 125 21.38 3.54 14.30
CA ASP A 125 22.25 4.04 13.22
C ASP A 125 22.42 3.04 12.05
N THR A 126 21.67 1.94 12.04
CA THR A 126 21.82 0.86 11.06
C THR A 126 20.73 0.97 9.99
N LEU A 127 21.12 1.03 8.71
CA LEU A 127 20.19 0.86 7.59
C LEU A 127 19.78 -0.61 7.53
N MET A 128 18.58 -0.91 8.01
CA MET A 128 18.09 -2.28 8.21
C MET A 128 17.18 -2.79 7.09
N GLY A 129 16.59 -1.88 6.33
CA GLY A 129 15.63 -2.22 5.28
C GLY A 129 15.52 -1.12 4.24
N TRP A 130 14.77 -1.38 3.17
CA TRP A 130 14.62 -0.47 2.05
C TRP A 130 13.16 -0.22 1.69
N ILE A 131 12.78 1.04 1.51
CA ILE A 131 11.44 1.41 1.06
C ILE A 131 11.31 1.15 -0.44
N ILE A 132 10.30 0.39 -0.82
CA ILE A 132 9.97 0.10 -2.21
C ILE A 132 8.62 0.66 -2.65
N GLY A 133 7.86 1.25 -1.74
CA GLY A 133 6.62 1.95 -2.01
C GLY A 133 6.17 2.77 -0.81
N ALA A 134 5.52 3.88 -1.08
CA ALA A 134 4.91 4.74 -0.07
C ALA A 134 3.53 5.19 -0.57
N SER A 135 2.53 5.20 0.30
CA SER A 135 1.16 5.57 -0.02
C SER A 135 0.58 6.41 1.12
N PRO A 136 0.52 7.74 0.97
CA PRO A 136 -0.22 8.59 1.89
C PRO A 136 -1.70 8.22 1.87
N MET A 137 -2.31 8.17 3.04
CA MET A 137 -3.67 7.70 3.25
C MET A 137 -4.55 8.83 3.77
N GLY A 138 -5.77 8.86 3.27
CA GLY A 138 -6.78 9.82 3.66
C GLY A 138 -8.15 9.41 3.15
N MET A 139 -8.98 10.39 2.83
CA MET A 139 -10.25 10.20 2.17
C MET A 139 -10.14 10.65 0.71
N MET A 140 -10.59 9.82 -0.23
CA MET A 140 -10.84 10.23 -1.60
C MET A 140 -12.32 10.52 -1.77
N VAL A 141 -12.63 11.58 -2.51
CA VAL A 141 -13.98 12.06 -2.76
C VAL A 141 -14.18 12.18 -4.26
N GLU A 142 -15.24 11.60 -4.79
CA GLU A 142 -15.68 11.89 -6.15
C GLU A 142 -16.34 13.27 -6.15
N GLN A 143 -15.53 14.30 -6.43
CA GLN A 143 -15.89 15.71 -6.28
C GLN A 143 -17.03 16.11 -7.22
N SER A 144 -17.15 15.48 -8.38
CA SER A 144 -18.18 15.77 -9.38
C SER A 144 -19.60 15.65 -8.80
N TYR A 145 -19.86 14.64 -7.96
CA TYR A 145 -21.15 14.49 -7.30
C TYR A 145 -21.42 15.62 -6.31
N LEU A 146 -20.43 16.00 -5.49
CA LEU A 146 -20.62 17.07 -4.54
C LEU A 146 -20.87 18.43 -5.23
N ASP A 147 -20.17 18.68 -6.35
CA ASP A 147 -20.35 19.89 -7.15
C ASP A 147 -21.75 19.93 -7.78
N GLU A 148 -22.23 18.81 -8.32
CA GLU A 148 -23.61 18.68 -8.86
C GLU A 148 -24.68 18.95 -7.80
N TRP A 149 -24.47 18.47 -6.57
CA TRP A 149 -25.41 18.64 -5.47
C TRP A 149 -25.23 19.98 -4.74
N GLY A 150 -24.18 20.76 -5.07
CA GLY A 150 -23.85 22.03 -4.40
C GLY A 150 -23.34 21.85 -2.98
N MET A 151 -22.81 20.68 -2.66
CA MET A 151 -22.26 20.32 -1.36
C MET A 151 -20.77 20.62 -1.27
N LYS A 152 -20.29 20.89 -0.06
CA LYS A 152 -18.85 21.04 0.19
C LYS A 152 -18.22 19.68 0.49
N CYS A 153 -16.98 19.51 0.04
CA CYS A 153 -16.17 18.38 0.45
C CYS A 153 -15.92 18.42 1.97
N PRO A 154 -16.23 17.34 2.73
CA PRO A 154 -16.00 17.30 4.16
C PRO A 154 -14.51 17.28 4.49
N GLU A 155 -14.11 18.03 5.53
CA GLU A 155 -12.73 18.11 6.04
C GLU A 155 -12.59 17.54 7.46
N THR A 156 -13.73 17.27 8.12
CA THR A 156 -13.79 16.65 9.45
C THR A 156 -14.72 15.44 9.44
N PHE A 157 -14.61 14.60 10.46
CA PHE A 157 -15.48 13.42 10.58
C PHE A 157 -16.94 13.81 10.83
N ASP A 158 -17.19 14.91 11.58
CA ASP A 158 -18.53 15.48 11.76
C ASP A 158 -19.14 15.91 10.43
N GLU A 159 -18.38 16.66 9.62
CA GLU A 159 -18.83 17.09 8.29
C GLU A 159 -19.09 15.92 7.35
N LEU A 160 -18.30 14.84 7.45
CA LEU A 160 -18.54 13.63 6.67
C LEU A 160 -19.87 12.98 7.04
N LEU A 161 -20.19 12.85 8.34
CA LEU A 161 -21.46 12.32 8.79
C LEU A 161 -22.62 13.22 8.36
N ASP A 162 -22.47 14.55 8.47
CA ASP A 162 -23.50 15.51 8.07
C ASP A 162 -23.81 15.43 6.58
N VAL A 163 -22.78 15.47 5.72
CA VAL A 163 -22.93 15.37 4.26
C VAL A 163 -23.54 14.02 3.86
N CYS A 164 -23.09 12.92 4.45
CA CYS A 164 -23.68 11.60 4.16
C CYS A 164 -25.16 11.52 4.56
N ASN A 165 -25.51 12.06 5.73
CA ASN A 165 -26.90 12.09 6.20
C ASN A 165 -27.78 12.98 5.30
N GLU A 166 -27.27 14.13 4.84
CA GLU A 166 -27.97 15.01 3.90
C GLU A 166 -28.22 14.34 2.55
N ILE A 167 -27.20 13.70 1.95
CA ILE A 167 -27.33 12.93 0.70
C ILE A 167 -28.44 11.88 0.81
N LEU A 168 -28.49 11.14 1.93
CA LEU A 168 -29.53 10.12 2.15
C LEU A 168 -30.91 10.73 2.36
N ALA A 169 -31.03 11.81 3.15
CA ALA A 169 -32.28 12.46 3.47
C ALA A 169 -32.94 13.08 2.23
N GLU A 170 -32.15 13.63 1.33
CA GLU A 170 -32.61 14.24 0.08
C GLU A 170 -32.74 13.24 -1.07
N GLY A 171 -32.30 11.99 -0.88
CA GLY A 171 -32.39 10.94 -1.90
C GLY A 171 -31.51 11.17 -3.11
N LEU A 172 -30.39 11.84 -2.94
CA LEU A 172 -29.45 12.22 -4.02
C LEU A 172 -28.59 11.06 -4.49
N LEU A 173 -28.41 10.01 -3.65
CA LEU A 173 -27.52 8.89 -3.96
C LEU A 173 -28.01 8.11 -5.18
N PRO A 174 -27.20 7.98 -6.27
CA PRO A 174 -27.55 7.16 -7.43
C PRO A 174 -27.81 5.69 -7.08
N GLU A 175 -28.62 5.01 -7.89
CA GLU A 175 -29.00 3.61 -7.62
C GLU A 175 -27.80 2.64 -7.63
N ASP A 176 -26.77 2.94 -8.42
CA ASP A 176 -25.55 2.17 -8.62
C ASP A 176 -24.36 2.67 -7.79
N ALA A 177 -24.54 3.72 -6.98
CA ALA A 177 -23.51 4.27 -6.11
C ALA A 177 -23.72 3.93 -4.63
N SER A 178 -22.64 3.97 -3.87
CA SER A 178 -22.64 3.93 -2.40
C SER A 178 -21.97 5.16 -1.79
N LEU A 179 -22.36 5.52 -0.58
CA LEU A 179 -21.74 6.62 0.13
C LEU A 179 -20.27 6.31 0.40
N LEU A 180 -19.99 5.13 0.96
CA LEU A 180 -18.63 4.70 1.29
C LEU A 180 -18.35 3.30 0.74
N MET A 181 -17.08 3.01 0.52
CA MET A 181 -16.60 1.67 0.23
C MET A 181 -16.96 0.69 1.36
N GLN A 182 -16.84 1.14 2.61
CA GLN A 182 -17.45 0.50 3.78
C GLN A 182 -18.93 0.85 3.82
N LYS A 183 -19.75 -0.02 4.41
CA LYS A 183 -21.17 0.27 4.56
C LYS A 183 -21.39 1.49 5.44
N TYR A 184 -22.24 2.42 5.01
CA TYR A 184 -22.68 3.54 5.84
C TYR A 184 -23.77 3.07 6.81
N THR A 185 -23.35 2.30 7.82
CA THR A 185 -24.17 1.71 8.88
C THR A 185 -23.50 1.92 10.23
N GLN A 186 -24.25 1.70 11.31
CA GLN A 186 -23.69 1.77 12.66
C GLN A 186 -22.43 0.90 12.79
N SER A 187 -22.46 -0.35 12.33
CA SER A 187 -21.30 -1.25 12.42
C SER A 187 -20.14 -0.78 11.54
N GLY A 188 -20.39 -0.50 10.25
CA GLY A 188 -19.33 -0.10 9.33
C GLY A 188 -18.62 1.19 9.74
N MET A 189 -19.38 2.20 10.19
CA MET A 189 -18.83 3.48 10.63
C MET A 189 -18.18 3.38 12.02
N MET A 190 -18.67 2.51 12.90
CA MET A 190 -18.02 2.25 14.19
C MET A 190 -16.66 1.56 14.00
N ASP A 191 -16.58 0.53 13.15
CA ASP A 191 -15.33 -0.15 12.84
C ASP A 191 -14.30 0.83 12.24
N LEU A 192 -14.76 1.69 11.31
CA LEU A 192 -13.94 2.73 10.72
C LEU A 192 -13.44 3.72 11.79
N PHE A 193 -14.35 4.26 12.60
CA PHE A 193 -14.01 5.23 13.64
C PHE A 193 -13.04 4.65 14.67
N MET A 194 -13.31 3.46 15.21
CA MET A 194 -12.46 2.79 16.19
C MET A 194 -11.02 2.63 15.68
N LYS A 195 -10.89 2.12 14.45
CA LYS A 195 -9.58 1.95 13.80
C LYS A 195 -8.82 3.26 13.70
N TYR A 196 -9.45 4.30 13.20
CA TYR A 196 -8.79 5.59 12.98
C TYR A 196 -8.59 6.39 14.28
N TYR A 197 -9.48 6.25 15.28
CA TYR A 197 -9.28 6.84 16.60
C TYR A 197 -8.02 6.30 17.29
N ILE A 198 -7.82 4.97 17.24
CA ILE A 198 -6.61 4.34 17.77
C ILE A 198 -5.38 4.83 16.98
N MET A 199 -5.41 4.71 15.66
CA MET A 199 -4.29 5.12 14.81
C MET A 199 -3.89 6.57 15.00
N THR A 200 -4.82 7.50 14.98
CA THR A 200 -4.52 8.93 15.14
C THR A 200 -3.99 9.26 16.52
N SER A 201 -4.48 8.60 17.56
CA SER A 201 -3.97 8.78 18.92
C SER A 201 -2.52 8.34 19.05
N LEU A 202 -2.19 7.18 18.52
CA LEU A 202 -0.80 6.67 18.50
C LEU A 202 0.12 7.53 17.63
N GLN A 203 -0.36 7.98 16.48
CA GLN A 203 0.34 8.89 15.59
C GLN A 203 0.70 10.22 16.27
N GLU A 204 -0.14 10.69 17.15
CA GLU A 204 0.09 11.91 17.95
C GLU A 204 0.94 11.65 19.22
N GLY A 205 1.37 10.42 19.44
CA GLY A 205 2.08 10.03 20.67
C GLY A 205 1.23 10.13 21.92
N ARG A 206 -0.11 10.10 21.77
CA ARG A 206 -1.04 10.16 22.89
C ARG A 206 -1.34 8.74 23.40
N ARG A 207 -1.44 8.61 24.72
CA ARG A 207 -2.02 7.41 25.30
C ARG A 207 -3.48 7.30 24.90
N LEU A 208 -3.94 6.12 24.53
CA LEU A 208 -5.35 5.89 24.21
C LEU A 208 -6.24 6.18 25.42
N ASP A 209 -7.25 7.01 25.21
CA ASP A 209 -8.27 7.36 26.21
C ASP A 209 -9.65 7.25 25.55
N PHE A 210 -10.30 6.11 25.70
CA PHE A 210 -11.65 5.88 25.20
C PHE A 210 -12.72 6.59 26.04
N THR A 211 -12.33 7.19 27.18
CA THR A 211 -13.28 7.91 28.07
C THR A 211 -13.33 9.40 27.77
N ASP A 212 -12.55 9.89 26.78
CA ASP A 212 -12.57 11.29 26.40
C ASP A 212 -13.91 11.72 25.76
N GLU A 213 -14.20 13.01 25.82
CA GLU A 213 -15.45 13.58 25.28
C GLU A 213 -15.56 13.38 23.77
N THR A 214 -14.45 13.40 23.02
CA THR A 214 -14.41 13.20 21.58
C THR A 214 -14.82 11.78 21.20
N PHE A 215 -14.28 10.79 21.92
CA PHE A 215 -14.66 9.39 21.70
C PHE A 215 -16.14 9.17 22.00
N LEU A 216 -16.61 9.61 23.16
CA LEU A 216 -18.02 9.48 23.58
C LEU A 216 -18.97 10.15 22.60
N HIS A 217 -18.64 11.35 22.12
CA HIS A 217 -19.41 12.08 21.12
C HIS A 217 -19.61 11.24 19.84
N TYR A 218 -18.53 10.72 19.26
CA TYR A 218 -18.65 9.99 17.98
C TYR A 218 -19.31 8.63 18.11
N VAL A 219 -19.05 7.85 19.16
CA VAL A 219 -19.71 6.55 19.33
C VAL A 219 -21.22 6.71 19.55
N GLN A 220 -21.63 7.78 20.25
CA GLN A 220 -23.03 8.08 20.45
C GLN A 220 -23.67 8.55 19.14
N ARG A 221 -23.02 9.48 18.42
CA ARG A 221 -23.49 10.01 17.15
C ARG A 221 -23.69 8.90 16.10
N ILE A 222 -22.70 8.00 15.96
CA ILE A 222 -22.78 6.86 15.04
C ILE A 222 -23.99 5.97 15.38
N LYS A 223 -24.21 5.69 16.68
CA LYS A 223 -25.31 4.81 17.11
C LYS A 223 -26.68 5.45 16.89
N ASP A 224 -26.82 6.76 17.13
CA ASP A 224 -28.11 7.44 17.12
C ASP A 224 -28.53 7.88 15.73
N GLU A 225 -27.59 8.27 14.86
CA GLU A 225 -27.86 8.87 13.57
C GLU A 225 -27.85 7.88 12.39
N LEU A 226 -27.07 6.77 12.50
CA LEU A 226 -26.87 5.88 11.37
C LEU A 226 -27.83 4.68 11.38
N PRO A 227 -28.19 4.15 10.19
CA PRO A 227 -29.00 2.95 10.11
C PRO A 227 -28.23 1.72 10.63
N ALA A 228 -28.93 0.79 11.27
CA ALA A 228 -28.34 -0.48 11.71
C ALA A 228 -27.90 -1.36 10.52
N GLU A 229 -28.68 -1.33 9.43
CA GLU A 229 -28.43 -2.10 8.21
C GLU A 229 -28.60 -1.21 6.97
N GLU A 230 -27.83 -1.50 5.93
CA GLU A 230 -27.97 -0.86 4.63
C GLU A 230 -28.78 -1.76 3.68
N ALA A 231 -29.68 -1.15 2.90
CA ALA A 231 -30.39 -1.88 1.87
C ALA A 231 -29.42 -2.54 0.88
N PRO A 232 -29.63 -3.82 0.49
CA PRO A 232 -28.80 -4.47 -0.52
C PRO A 232 -28.87 -3.70 -1.84
N ARG A 233 -27.72 -3.26 -2.36
CA ARG A 233 -27.60 -2.59 -3.65
C ARG A 233 -26.44 -3.22 -4.44
N MET A 234 -26.57 -3.28 -5.76
CA MET A 234 -25.40 -3.48 -6.63
C MET A 234 -24.73 -2.12 -6.79
N LYS A 235 -23.49 -2.01 -6.35
CA LYS A 235 -22.76 -0.75 -6.24
C LYS A 235 -21.48 -0.85 -7.07
N PHE A 236 -21.30 0.09 -7.98
CA PHE A 236 -20.14 0.17 -8.86
C PHE A 236 -19.22 1.35 -8.51
N GLU A 237 -19.76 2.37 -7.85
CA GLU A 237 -19.04 3.60 -7.50
C GLU A 237 -19.19 3.93 -6.02
N ASN A 238 -18.20 4.62 -5.47
CA ASN A 238 -18.22 5.12 -4.10
C ASN A 238 -18.03 6.64 -4.13
N ILE A 239 -18.91 7.38 -3.45
CA ILE A 239 -18.76 8.84 -3.31
C ILE A 239 -17.54 9.16 -2.44
N PHE A 240 -17.36 8.40 -1.36
CA PHE A 240 -16.21 8.53 -0.46
C PHE A 240 -15.48 7.18 -0.34
N MET A 241 -14.15 7.21 -0.39
CA MET A 241 -13.29 6.05 -0.19
C MET A 241 -12.31 6.32 0.94
N ILE A 242 -12.42 5.53 2.01
CA ILE A 242 -11.58 5.63 3.22
C ILE A 242 -11.11 4.21 3.61
N PRO A 243 -9.81 3.92 3.74
CA PRO A 243 -8.71 4.80 3.33
C PRO A 243 -8.62 4.92 1.80
N GLY A 244 -8.44 6.13 1.32
CA GLY A 244 -8.04 6.40 -0.04
C GLY A 244 -6.56 6.73 -0.10
N ALA A 245 -5.84 6.25 -1.11
CA ALA A 245 -4.45 6.63 -1.33
C ALA A 245 -4.38 7.99 -2.04
N ALA A 246 -3.33 8.78 -1.74
CA ALA A 246 -3.04 9.97 -2.53
C ALA A 246 -2.63 9.53 -3.95
N PHE A 247 -3.45 9.88 -4.91
CA PHE A 247 -3.17 9.72 -6.33
C PHE A 247 -2.78 11.07 -6.93
N THR A 248 -2.50 11.02 -8.22
CA THR A 248 -2.48 12.20 -9.05
C THR A 248 -3.76 13.01 -8.84
N PRO A 249 -3.68 14.24 -8.33
CA PRO A 249 -4.85 15.07 -8.17
C PRO A 249 -5.59 15.27 -9.49
N SER A 250 -6.88 15.02 -9.49
CA SER A 250 -7.74 15.26 -10.64
C SER A 250 -8.87 16.20 -10.26
N GLN A 251 -9.51 16.82 -11.26
CA GLN A 251 -10.68 17.66 -11.00
C GLN A 251 -11.88 16.85 -10.49
N ALA A 252 -11.95 15.57 -10.87
CA ALA A 252 -13.04 14.68 -10.47
C ALA A 252 -12.84 14.08 -9.07
N ILE A 253 -11.57 13.85 -8.67
CA ILE A 253 -11.26 13.18 -7.40
C ILE A 253 -10.45 14.11 -6.51
N ARG A 254 -10.99 14.42 -5.32
CA ARG A 254 -10.31 15.19 -4.29
C ARG A 254 -9.74 14.23 -3.24
N PHE A 255 -8.49 14.43 -2.87
CA PHE A 255 -7.85 13.76 -1.74
C PHE A 255 -7.88 14.68 -0.51
N VAL A 256 -8.42 14.15 0.59
CA VAL A 256 -8.43 14.81 1.90
C VAL A 256 -7.50 14.03 2.82
N PRO A 257 -6.32 14.56 3.16
CA PRO A 257 -5.29 13.82 3.89
C PRO A 257 -5.75 13.32 5.26
N ARG A 258 -6.64 14.08 5.91
CA ARG A 258 -7.11 13.78 7.25
C ARG A 258 -8.52 14.30 7.47
N ILE A 259 -9.39 13.42 7.98
CA ILE A 259 -10.77 13.74 8.37
C ILE A 259 -11.06 13.33 9.82
N PHE A 260 -10.28 12.41 10.40
CA PHE A 260 -10.49 11.92 11.75
C PHE A 260 -9.90 12.90 12.78
N PRO A 261 -10.49 12.94 14.01
CA PRO A 261 -10.04 13.83 15.06
C PRO A 261 -8.55 13.66 15.33
N ALA A 262 -7.79 14.70 15.08
CA ALA A 262 -6.36 14.75 15.29
C ALA A 262 -5.91 16.17 15.62
N GLN A 263 -4.89 16.31 16.47
CA GLN A 263 -4.38 17.60 16.93
C GLN A 263 -3.32 18.18 15.99
N ASN A 264 -2.63 17.33 15.23
CA ASN A 264 -1.58 17.75 14.31
C ASN A 264 -1.97 17.48 12.84
N SER A 265 -1.19 18.01 11.91
CA SER A 265 -1.40 17.89 10.47
C SER A 265 -0.69 16.69 9.83
N ALA A 266 -0.17 15.74 10.62
CA ALA A 266 0.54 14.60 10.07
C ALA A 266 -0.36 13.75 9.16
N VAL A 267 0.18 13.30 8.04
CA VAL A 267 -0.49 12.48 7.03
C VAL A 267 -0.06 11.04 7.21
N GLU A 268 -0.98 10.16 7.57
CA GLU A 268 -0.70 8.73 7.66
C GLU A 268 -0.16 8.22 6.32
N THR A 269 0.91 7.45 6.37
CA THR A 269 1.55 6.93 5.17
C THR A 269 1.86 5.45 5.34
N TYR A 270 1.30 4.63 4.47
CA TYR A 270 1.66 3.21 4.41
C TYR A 270 2.93 3.04 3.59
N VAL A 271 3.92 2.41 4.20
CA VAL A 271 5.21 2.15 3.55
C VAL A 271 5.34 0.66 3.29
N THR A 272 5.63 0.30 2.05
CA THR A 272 6.07 -1.04 1.72
C THR A 272 7.57 -1.10 1.90
N ILE A 273 8.01 -1.90 2.86
CA ILE A 273 9.43 -2.07 3.21
C ILE A 273 9.91 -3.47 2.84
N ALA A 274 11.14 -3.57 2.42
CA ALA A 274 11.85 -4.81 2.14
C ALA A 274 13.01 -4.98 3.12
N VAL A 275 13.13 -6.15 3.73
CA VAL A 275 14.14 -6.47 4.74
C VAL A 275 14.81 -7.80 4.42
N VAL A 276 16.14 -7.80 4.35
CA VAL A 276 16.93 -9.00 4.03
C VAL A 276 17.02 -9.90 5.24
N ASN A 277 16.64 -11.18 5.06
CA ASN A 277 16.70 -12.20 6.10
C ASN A 277 18.17 -12.52 6.46
N PRO A 278 18.60 -12.39 7.73
CA PRO A 278 19.96 -12.67 8.15
C PRO A 278 20.37 -14.16 8.00
N TYR A 279 19.41 -15.05 7.82
CA TYR A 279 19.63 -16.49 7.60
C TYR A 279 19.36 -16.93 6.17
N GLY A 280 18.93 -16.04 5.28
CA GLY A 280 18.68 -16.32 3.86
C GLY A 280 19.94 -16.81 3.15
N LYS A 281 19.76 -17.76 2.22
CA LYS A 281 20.86 -18.36 1.44
C LYS A 281 21.41 -17.40 0.38
N ASN A 282 20.54 -16.50 -0.15
CA ASN A 282 20.84 -15.66 -1.30
C ASN A 282 20.79 -14.16 -0.94
N GLN A 283 21.37 -13.78 0.21
CA GLN A 283 21.37 -12.37 0.68
C GLN A 283 21.93 -11.40 -0.36
N ALA A 284 22.96 -11.82 -1.11
CA ALA A 284 23.54 -10.98 -2.17
C ALA A 284 22.54 -10.67 -3.28
N ALA A 285 21.73 -11.67 -3.70
CA ALA A 285 20.65 -11.48 -4.68
C ALA A 285 19.54 -10.58 -4.11
N ALA A 286 19.22 -10.72 -2.82
CA ALA A 286 18.26 -9.85 -2.15
C ALA A 286 18.75 -8.38 -2.13
N ILE A 287 20.00 -8.12 -1.76
CA ILE A 287 20.58 -6.78 -1.79
C ILE A 287 20.60 -6.21 -3.22
N GLN A 288 20.96 -7.02 -4.22
CA GLN A 288 20.94 -6.60 -5.63
C GLN A 288 19.53 -6.23 -6.10
N PHE A 289 18.49 -6.94 -5.64
CA PHE A 289 17.10 -6.57 -5.92
C PHE A 289 16.73 -5.23 -5.27
N LEU A 290 17.19 -4.95 -4.05
CA LEU A 290 16.95 -3.65 -3.40
C LEU A 290 17.69 -2.51 -4.11
N GLU A 291 18.93 -2.72 -4.55
CA GLU A 291 19.69 -1.77 -5.37
C GLU A 291 18.98 -1.50 -6.71
N TYR A 292 18.43 -2.54 -7.33
CA TYR A 292 17.60 -2.39 -8.52
C TYR A 292 16.37 -1.53 -8.23
N CYS A 293 15.65 -1.80 -7.14
CA CYS A 293 14.49 -0.99 -6.74
C CYS A 293 14.85 0.49 -6.47
N ALA A 294 16.04 0.75 -5.94
CA ALA A 294 16.51 2.09 -5.65
C ALA A 294 16.88 2.91 -6.91
N THR A 295 17.30 2.21 -7.98
CA THR A 295 17.81 2.85 -9.21
C THR A 295 16.81 2.85 -10.37
N HIS A 296 15.82 1.93 -10.35
CA HIS A 296 14.78 1.84 -11.38
C HIS A 296 13.50 2.50 -10.87
N LEU A 297 13.35 3.77 -11.24
CA LEU A 297 12.24 4.60 -10.81
C LEU A 297 10.91 4.13 -11.44
N THR A 298 9.83 4.23 -10.67
CA THR A 298 8.46 3.91 -11.08
C THR A 298 7.52 5.05 -10.69
N ASP A 299 6.25 4.88 -10.99
CA ASP A 299 5.16 5.79 -10.60
C ASP A 299 5.14 6.17 -9.12
N GLY A 300 5.56 5.23 -8.23
CA GLY A 300 5.63 5.47 -6.79
C GLY A 300 6.94 6.10 -6.29
N SER A 301 7.93 6.30 -7.15
CA SER A 301 9.27 6.73 -6.69
C SER A 301 9.27 8.15 -6.14
N TYR A 302 8.47 9.07 -6.69
CA TYR A 302 8.36 10.44 -6.16
C TYR A 302 7.65 10.50 -4.80
N PHE A 303 6.99 9.42 -4.36
CA PHE A 303 6.49 9.28 -2.99
C PHE A 303 7.59 8.93 -1.98
N ILE A 304 8.77 8.56 -2.45
CA ILE A 304 9.89 8.12 -1.62
C ILE A 304 11.02 9.15 -1.60
N TYR A 305 11.31 9.77 -2.76
CA TYR A 305 12.51 10.58 -2.96
C TYR A 305 12.21 12.06 -3.14
N ASP A 306 12.87 12.91 -2.38
CA ASP A 306 12.70 14.36 -2.35
C ASP A 306 13.37 15.11 -3.52
N ASN A 307 14.27 14.44 -4.24
CA ASN A 307 14.98 15.01 -5.38
C ASN A 307 14.28 14.78 -6.73
N LEU A 308 13.18 14.05 -6.77
CA LEU A 308 12.40 13.84 -7.99
C LEU A 308 11.41 15.00 -8.17
N THR A 309 11.75 15.95 -9.02
CA THR A 309 10.97 17.17 -9.29
C THR A 309 10.34 17.20 -10.68
N GLU A 310 10.80 16.32 -11.57
CA GLU A 310 10.32 16.22 -12.94
C GLU A 310 9.41 14.99 -13.10
N PRO A 311 8.40 15.06 -13.97
CA PRO A 311 7.54 13.94 -14.28
C PRO A 311 8.34 12.72 -14.76
N ILE A 312 8.00 11.55 -14.25
CA ILE A 312 8.59 10.26 -14.66
C ILE A 312 7.76 9.72 -15.82
N GLU A 313 8.40 9.47 -16.97
CA GLU A 313 7.71 8.87 -18.09
C GLU A 313 7.20 7.46 -17.75
N ASN A 314 6.01 7.13 -18.27
CA ASN A 314 5.44 5.80 -18.23
C ASN A 314 5.93 5.00 -19.44
N PRO A 315 6.91 4.08 -19.31
CA PRO A 315 7.53 3.43 -20.45
C PRO A 315 6.55 2.65 -21.32
N SER A 316 5.54 2.02 -20.69
CA SER A 316 4.49 1.29 -21.39
C SER A 316 3.62 2.21 -22.25
N MET A 317 3.30 3.40 -21.74
CA MET A 317 2.50 4.39 -22.46
C MET A 317 3.31 5.04 -23.58
N VAL A 318 4.58 5.37 -23.33
CA VAL A 318 5.49 5.90 -24.36
C VAL A 318 5.60 4.95 -25.54
N ALA A 319 5.81 3.65 -25.29
CA ALA A 319 5.87 2.65 -26.35
C ALA A 319 4.57 2.56 -27.17
N GLN A 320 3.40 2.67 -26.54
CA GLN A 320 2.11 2.68 -27.25
C GLN A 320 1.91 3.97 -28.06
N LEU A 321 2.32 5.12 -27.52
CA LEU A 321 2.27 6.40 -28.24
C LEU A 321 3.20 6.40 -29.45
N ASP A 322 4.40 5.83 -29.33
CA ASP A 322 5.34 5.71 -30.46
C ASP A 322 4.77 4.82 -31.55
N GLU A 323 4.14 3.69 -31.22
CA GLU A 323 3.46 2.81 -32.19
C GLU A 323 2.30 3.52 -32.90
N LEU A 324 1.50 4.31 -32.16
CA LEU A 324 0.43 5.12 -32.75
C LEU A 324 0.98 6.22 -33.66
N ALA A 325 2.05 6.90 -33.24
CA ALA A 325 2.72 7.94 -34.02
C ALA A 325 3.25 7.39 -35.36
N GLU A 326 3.85 6.20 -35.36
CA GLU A 326 4.29 5.51 -36.57
C GLU A 326 3.11 5.21 -37.53
N LYS A 327 2.00 4.68 -36.98
CA LYS A 327 0.79 4.39 -37.79
C LYS A 327 0.21 5.67 -38.40
N ILE A 328 0.13 6.74 -37.63
CA ILE A 328 -0.31 8.06 -38.08
C ILE A 328 0.59 8.57 -39.23
N ALA A 329 1.91 8.52 -39.01
CA ALA A 329 2.89 8.99 -40.01
C ALA A 329 2.81 8.20 -41.32
N LEU A 330 2.61 6.89 -41.28
CA LEU A 330 2.42 6.05 -42.46
C LEU A 330 1.16 6.43 -43.24
N LEU A 331 0.05 6.68 -42.58
CA LEU A 331 -1.19 7.14 -43.23
C LEU A 331 -1.07 8.56 -43.75
N GLU A 332 -0.37 9.46 -43.08
CA GLU A 332 -0.13 10.82 -43.52
C GLU A 332 0.70 10.90 -44.83
N GLN A 333 1.66 9.99 -44.97
CA GLN A 333 2.53 9.91 -46.18
C GLN A 333 1.86 9.25 -47.41
N LYS A 334 0.71 8.59 -47.22
CA LYS A 334 -0.01 7.95 -48.33
C LYS A 334 -0.49 8.98 -49.35
N ALA A 335 -0.02 8.88 -50.59
CA ALA A 335 -0.27 9.88 -51.67
C ALA A 335 -1.75 9.90 -52.13
N ASP A 336 -2.37 8.71 -52.23
CA ASP A 336 -3.77 8.53 -52.65
C ASP A 336 -4.58 7.99 -51.48
N LYS A 337 -5.03 8.90 -50.58
CA LYS A 337 -5.86 8.54 -49.43
C LYS A 337 -7.30 8.33 -49.86
N GLU A 338 -7.85 7.18 -49.50
CA GLU A 338 -9.28 6.94 -49.59
C GLU A 338 -9.99 7.51 -48.35
N ARG A 339 -11.32 7.71 -48.44
CA ARG A 339 -12.11 8.22 -47.29
C ARG A 339 -11.95 7.37 -46.05
N ALA A 340 -11.80 6.05 -46.21
CA ALA A 340 -11.53 5.14 -45.10
C ALA A 340 -10.17 5.39 -44.43
N ASP A 341 -9.14 5.82 -45.19
CA ASP A 341 -7.82 6.19 -44.64
C ASP A 341 -7.92 7.50 -43.82
N GLU A 342 -8.73 8.47 -44.31
CA GLU A 342 -8.96 9.74 -43.60
C GLU A 342 -9.72 9.53 -42.29
N ASP A 343 -10.76 8.66 -42.30
CA ASP A 343 -11.49 8.32 -41.09
C ASP A 343 -10.57 7.58 -40.07
N THR A 344 -9.78 6.60 -40.53
CA THR A 344 -8.79 5.91 -39.68
C THR A 344 -7.73 6.85 -39.12
N LEU A 345 -7.23 7.78 -39.92
CA LEU A 345 -6.24 8.77 -39.48
C LEU A 345 -6.78 9.65 -38.36
N ARG A 346 -8.02 10.13 -38.53
CA ARG A 346 -8.70 10.93 -37.50
C ARG A 346 -8.85 10.14 -36.19
N ASP A 347 -9.32 8.88 -36.28
CA ASP A 347 -9.53 8.03 -35.10
C ASP A 347 -8.20 7.76 -34.37
N LEU A 348 -7.10 7.50 -35.11
CA LEU A 348 -5.77 7.32 -34.51
C LEU A 348 -5.23 8.60 -33.88
N GLN A 349 -5.44 9.75 -34.49
CA GLN A 349 -5.05 11.05 -33.93
C GLN A 349 -5.82 11.38 -32.66
N GLU A 350 -7.13 11.08 -32.63
CA GLU A 350 -7.95 11.21 -31.43
C GLU A 350 -7.49 10.25 -30.33
N GLN A 351 -7.19 9.00 -30.68
CA GLN A 351 -6.66 8.02 -29.73
C GLN A 351 -5.32 8.49 -29.15
N TYR A 352 -4.40 8.98 -30.01
CA TYR A 352 -3.10 9.51 -29.57
C TYR A 352 -3.27 10.68 -28.60
N ALA A 353 -4.12 11.64 -28.93
CA ALA A 353 -4.39 12.80 -28.07
C ALA A 353 -4.98 12.40 -26.71
N ASN A 354 -5.87 11.40 -26.69
CA ASN A 354 -6.46 10.88 -25.45
C ASN A 354 -5.45 10.11 -24.61
N MET A 355 -4.45 9.48 -25.24
CA MET A 355 -3.43 8.72 -24.51
C MET A 355 -2.25 9.58 -24.06
N GLU A 356 -1.96 10.72 -24.72
CA GLU A 356 -0.82 11.60 -24.41
C GLU A 356 -0.86 12.10 -22.96
N GLN A 357 -2.05 12.28 -22.37
CA GLN A 357 -2.22 12.68 -20.98
C GLN A 357 -1.63 11.64 -19.96
N TRP A 358 -1.45 10.39 -20.41
CA TRP A 358 -0.90 9.31 -19.60
C TRP A 358 0.57 9.01 -19.88
N ARG A 359 1.23 9.87 -20.70
CA ARG A 359 2.67 9.76 -21.03
C ARG A 359 3.53 9.70 -19.78
N TYR A 360 3.12 10.42 -18.74
CA TYR A 360 3.81 10.48 -17.46
C TYR A 360 2.96 9.82 -16.38
N PHE A 361 3.59 9.21 -15.40
CA PHE A 361 2.89 8.66 -14.22
C PHE A 361 2.21 9.75 -13.41
N SER A 362 2.80 10.95 -13.35
CA SER A 362 2.26 12.10 -12.64
C SER A 362 2.64 13.39 -13.33
N SER A 363 1.79 14.39 -13.23
CA SER A 363 2.09 15.73 -13.71
C SER A 363 3.08 16.45 -12.78
N ALA A 364 3.68 17.54 -13.25
CA ALA A 364 4.51 18.40 -12.42
C ALA A 364 3.72 19.02 -11.26
N GLU A 365 2.42 19.28 -11.45
CA GLU A 365 1.51 19.80 -10.42
C GLU A 365 1.29 18.76 -9.31
N ASP A 366 1.09 17.49 -9.69
CA ASP A 366 0.93 16.37 -8.74
C ASP A 366 2.18 16.17 -7.88
N ILE A 367 3.35 16.22 -8.52
CA ILE A 367 4.63 16.10 -7.83
C ILE A 367 4.80 17.26 -6.83
N ALA A 368 4.53 18.49 -7.25
CA ALA A 368 4.62 19.66 -6.37
C ALA A 368 3.63 19.57 -5.20
N TYR A 369 2.39 19.13 -5.45
CA TYR A 369 1.39 18.88 -4.42
C TYR A 369 1.88 17.84 -3.41
N TYR A 370 2.41 16.71 -3.90
CA TYR A 370 2.91 15.67 -3.01
C TYR A 370 4.14 16.13 -2.20
N GLN A 371 5.08 16.85 -2.81
CA GLN A 371 6.25 17.38 -2.10
C GLN A 371 5.87 18.31 -0.94
N GLU A 372 4.79 19.08 -1.09
CA GLU A 372 4.26 19.88 0.02
C GLU A 372 3.65 19.00 1.12
N MET A 373 2.84 18.01 0.74
CA MET A 373 2.24 17.06 1.67
C MET A 373 3.30 16.18 2.38
N ALA A 374 4.40 15.85 1.69
CA ALA A 374 5.47 14.99 2.22
C ALA A 374 6.18 15.59 3.45
N LYS A 375 6.04 16.89 3.69
CA LYS A 375 6.54 17.54 4.91
C LYS A 375 5.80 17.10 6.18
N SER A 376 4.60 16.53 6.02
CA SER A 376 3.72 16.12 7.11
C SER A 376 3.48 14.61 7.16
N LEU A 377 4.29 13.80 6.45
CA LEU A 377 4.14 12.34 6.44
C LEU A 377 4.41 11.76 7.82
N TYR A 378 3.66 10.74 8.16
CA TYR A 378 3.83 9.91 9.34
C TYR A 378 3.67 8.44 8.97
N VAL A 379 4.58 7.60 9.42
CA VAL A 379 4.53 6.16 9.17
C VAL A 379 4.25 5.41 10.46
N SER A 380 3.19 4.61 10.46
CA SER A 380 2.95 3.65 11.53
C SER A 380 3.86 2.43 11.33
N GLU A 381 4.63 2.08 12.36
CA GLU A 381 5.49 0.88 12.37
C GLU A 381 4.76 -0.36 12.91
N GLY A 382 3.48 -0.23 13.23
CA GLY A 382 2.68 -1.25 13.88
C GLY A 382 2.85 -1.21 15.40
N SER A 383 1.80 -0.86 16.10
CA SER A 383 1.73 -0.96 17.57
C SER A 383 0.96 -2.23 17.93
N PRO A 384 1.23 -2.90 19.05
CA PRO A 384 0.35 -3.93 19.59
C PRO A 384 -1.03 -3.39 19.97
N LEU A 385 -1.16 -2.06 20.11
CA LEU A 385 -2.43 -1.39 20.32
C LEU A 385 -3.12 -1.22 18.96
N THR A 386 -4.06 -2.11 18.66
CA THR A 386 -4.82 -2.14 17.41
C THR A 386 -6.31 -2.31 17.69
N TYR A 387 -7.14 -2.12 16.66
CA TYR A 387 -8.55 -2.49 16.71
C TYR A 387 -8.67 -4.00 16.54
N ASP A 388 -8.49 -4.73 17.65
CA ASP A 388 -8.46 -6.19 17.72
C ASP A 388 -9.85 -6.84 17.88
N ASP A 389 -9.89 -8.16 17.88
CA ASP A 389 -11.12 -8.94 18.01
C ASP A 389 -11.87 -8.65 19.33
N ALA A 390 -11.15 -8.33 20.42
CA ALA A 390 -11.77 -8.01 21.69
C ALA A 390 -12.53 -6.69 21.64
N LEU A 391 -11.94 -5.66 21.04
CA LEU A 391 -12.61 -4.38 20.79
C LEU A 391 -13.78 -4.53 19.82
N GLN A 392 -13.66 -5.37 18.78
CA GLN A 392 -14.78 -5.67 17.86
C GLN A 392 -15.96 -6.30 18.59
N VAL A 393 -15.71 -7.24 19.50
CA VAL A 393 -16.77 -7.83 20.34
C VAL A 393 -17.43 -6.78 21.24
N LEU A 394 -16.66 -5.84 21.81
CA LEU A 394 -17.23 -4.75 22.62
C LEU A 394 -18.11 -3.83 21.78
N VAL A 395 -17.69 -3.49 20.55
CA VAL A 395 -18.48 -2.72 19.60
C VAL A 395 -19.83 -3.41 19.32
N GLN A 396 -19.80 -4.69 18.97
CA GLN A 396 -21.04 -5.44 18.71
C GLN A 396 -21.99 -5.47 19.91
N ARG A 397 -21.46 -5.62 21.12
CA ARG A 397 -22.27 -5.58 22.35
C ARG A 397 -22.89 -4.20 22.61
N TYR A 398 -22.15 -3.13 22.32
CA TYR A 398 -22.64 -1.76 22.43
C TYR A 398 -23.75 -1.47 21.41
N LEU A 399 -23.55 -1.82 20.13
CA LEU A 399 -24.56 -1.63 19.10
C LEU A 399 -25.84 -2.43 19.36
N ASN A 400 -25.71 -3.63 19.92
CA ASN A 400 -26.84 -4.47 20.33
C ASN A 400 -27.52 -4.00 21.65
N GLY A 401 -27.08 -2.88 22.24
CA GLY A 401 -27.72 -2.30 23.42
C GLY A 401 -27.37 -2.97 24.76
N ALA A 402 -26.32 -3.80 24.79
CA ALA A 402 -25.84 -4.42 26.04
C ALA A 402 -25.12 -3.41 26.95
N PHE A 403 -24.64 -2.30 26.40
CA PHE A 403 -23.96 -1.20 27.09
C PHE A 403 -24.56 0.14 26.72
N ASP A 404 -24.49 1.12 27.62
CA ASP A 404 -24.50 2.53 27.25
C ASP A 404 -23.10 2.98 26.78
N ALA A 405 -22.98 4.22 26.28
CA ALA A 405 -21.71 4.71 25.71
C ALA A 405 -20.60 4.80 26.78
N GLU A 406 -20.92 5.22 28.00
CA GLU A 406 -19.95 5.33 29.10
C GLU A 406 -19.40 3.96 29.52
N THR A 407 -20.29 2.95 29.64
CA THR A 407 -19.89 1.57 29.94
C THR A 407 -19.05 0.98 28.82
N PHE A 408 -19.45 1.19 27.56
CA PHE A 408 -18.68 0.76 26.40
C PHE A 408 -17.27 1.36 26.40
N ALA A 409 -17.17 2.68 26.57
CA ALA A 409 -15.90 3.38 26.64
C ALA A 409 -14.98 2.84 27.74
N LYS A 410 -15.56 2.58 28.94
CA LYS A 410 -14.83 2.02 30.09
C LYS A 410 -14.32 0.61 29.82
N GLU A 411 -15.11 -0.23 29.15
CA GLU A 411 -14.67 -1.59 28.81
C GLU A 411 -13.57 -1.57 27.77
N CYS A 412 -13.63 -0.67 26.75
CA CYS A 412 -12.54 -0.46 25.81
C CYS A 412 -11.27 0.03 26.53
N GLN A 413 -11.39 0.98 27.49
CA GLN A 413 -10.26 1.48 28.26
C GLN A 413 -9.63 0.36 29.10
N ASN A 414 -10.42 -0.45 29.77
CA ASN A 414 -9.92 -1.59 30.55
C ASN A 414 -9.13 -2.57 29.68
N HIS A 415 -9.58 -2.82 28.44
CA HIS A 415 -8.89 -3.70 27.52
C HIS A 415 -7.50 -3.15 27.11
N VAL A 416 -7.42 -1.88 26.72
CA VAL A 416 -6.13 -1.31 26.31
C VAL A 416 -5.16 -1.11 27.48
N GLU A 417 -5.67 -0.88 28.70
CA GLU A 417 -4.82 -0.84 29.90
C GLU A 417 -4.15 -2.20 30.18
N MET A 418 -4.81 -3.31 29.86
CA MET A 418 -4.16 -4.63 29.95
C MET A 418 -3.03 -4.75 28.93
N ILE A 419 -3.24 -4.27 27.69
CA ILE A 419 -2.18 -4.29 26.65
C ILE A 419 -1.00 -3.41 27.08
N TYR A 420 -1.25 -2.18 27.59
CA TYR A 420 -0.18 -1.32 28.13
C TYR A 420 0.64 -2.00 29.22
N ALA A 421 -0.03 -2.70 30.14
CA ALA A 421 0.66 -3.44 31.18
C ALA A 421 1.52 -4.60 30.63
N GLU A 422 1.09 -5.26 29.56
CA GLU A 422 1.84 -6.35 28.91
C GLU A 422 3.08 -5.86 28.18
N ILE A 423 3.01 -4.67 27.54
CA ILE A 423 4.14 -4.07 26.82
C ILE A 423 5.08 -3.25 27.72
N GLY A 424 4.71 -3.06 28.99
CA GLY A 424 5.54 -2.37 29.99
C GLY A 424 5.47 -0.84 29.92
N GLU A 425 4.36 -0.29 29.43
CA GLU A 425 4.07 1.15 29.32
C GLU A 425 3.09 1.69 30.38
#